data_002cba1fe25779c10c7fa9f42dc933db
#
_entry.id   002cba1fe25779c10c7fa9f42dc933db
#
_cell.length_a   1.000
_cell.length_b   1.000
_cell.length_c   1.000
_cell.angle_alpha   90.00
_cell.angle_beta   90.00
_cell.angle_gamma   90.00
#
_symmetry.space_group_name_H-M   'P 1'
#
loop_
_entity.id
_entity.type
_entity.pdbx_description
1 polymer ?
#
loop_
_entity_poly.entity_id
_entity_poly.type
_entity_poly.pdbx_seq_one_letter_code
_entity_poly.pdbx_strand_id
1 'polypeptide(L)'
;MTHLQRTSILNSYAIGYTAALIICVFFVASCAFGVPENKPSEMPSAQPESVDMTTEGLRRIDSAIQEQVTAGHIQGAVTVVARRGMVVHFSSHGQMDVKKKRPMEHDAIYRMASSSKTVLGVAAMILIEEGKMQPNDPVSKYIPAFANVKVVELIDANFKEAKSASAKPKKKFKTDVPKYRLVPAETPVTVHHLLTHTSGIMSGGYGHAVNPVKRTAEDTLATYVTRIAKVPLDFQPGTRWSYSPRTGLDVVARVIEIISGTSYDRFLRERIFEPLKMNSTYFNLPETLETKRVILNADWAKAKGWGRRTNYYSASGGLSSTAEDFLHFHQMLLNGGVLFGHRILSPDSVAMMRKNQVRELYSAGKKGKKGTGFGYTVAVTLEPEEAGNHRGKGSYGWGGAFGTMSWSDPENELVVVIMFQQPHGYTLREIEKLVSQAIIK
;
A
#
# COMPACT_ATOMS: atom_id res chain seq x y z
N MET A 1 7.92 -44.12 -84.06
CA MET A 1 9.37 -44.29 -84.33
C MET A 1 9.98 -44.63 -82.99
N THR A 2 10.19 -45.92 -82.79
CA THR A 2 11.47 -46.66 -82.77
C THR A 2 12.32 -46.28 -81.52
N HIS A 3 12.82 -47.14 -80.70
CA HIS A 3 13.16 -48.57 -80.62
C HIS A 3 13.64 -48.77 -79.14
N LEU A 4 13.21 -49.83 -78.46
CA LEU A 4 13.89 -51.14 -78.30
C LEU A 4 15.31 -51.00 -77.67
N GLN A 5 15.76 -51.69 -76.64
CA GLN A 5 15.63 -53.12 -76.25
C GLN A 5 16.34 -53.27 -74.86
N ARG A 6 15.83 -54.13 -74.00
CA ARG A 6 16.33 -55.45 -73.55
C ARG A 6 17.77 -55.48 -73.05
N THR A 7 18.13 -56.06 -71.95
CA THR A 7 17.97 -57.44 -71.43
C THR A 7 18.62 -57.49 -70.03
N SER A 8 18.09 -58.07 -69.04
CA SER A 8 18.03 -59.44 -68.51
C SER A 8 19.28 -59.90 -67.73
N ILE A 9 19.01 -60.46 -66.59
CA ILE A 9 19.33 -61.77 -66.01
C ILE A 9 20.17 -61.82 -64.75
N LEU A 10 19.49 -62.33 -63.72
CA LEU A 10 19.76 -63.42 -62.78
C LEU A 10 20.75 -63.27 -61.61
N ASN A 11 20.14 -63.58 -60.47
CA ASN A 11 20.54 -64.48 -59.34
C ASN A 11 21.65 -64.03 -58.40
N SER A 12 21.39 -63.97 -57.09
CA SER A 12 21.33 -65.14 -56.19
C SER A 12 21.16 -64.69 -54.73
N TYR A 13 20.42 -65.49 -54.05
CA TYR A 13 20.21 -65.58 -52.59
C TYR A 13 21.37 -65.21 -51.68
N ALA A 14 21.05 -64.42 -50.63
CA ALA A 14 21.63 -64.57 -49.32
C ALA A 14 20.63 -64.12 -48.25
N ILE A 15 20.25 -65.02 -47.37
CA ILE A 15 19.42 -64.85 -46.21
C ILE A 15 20.28 -64.19 -45.11
N GLY A 16 19.83 -63.04 -44.61
CA GLY A 16 20.46 -62.40 -43.44
C GLY A 16 19.40 -61.83 -42.52
N TYR A 17 19.13 -62.53 -41.44
CA TYR A 17 18.28 -62.00 -40.34
C TYR A 17 18.96 -60.78 -39.69
N THR A 18 18.39 -59.61 -39.77
CA THR A 18 18.73 -58.47 -38.94
C THR A 18 17.49 -58.01 -38.18
N ALA A 19 17.54 -58.21 -36.86
CA ALA A 19 16.55 -57.79 -35.92
C ALA A 19 16.43 -56.24 -35.94
N ALA A 20 15.25 -55.74 -36.33
CA ALA A 20 14.91 -54.32 -36.21
C ALA A 20 14.65 -53.99 -34.74
N LEU A 21 15.60 -53.32 -34.09
CA LEU A 21 15.44 -52.71 -32.80
C LEU A 21 14.60 -51.43 -32.95
N ILE A 22 13.31 -51.49 -32.61
CA ILE A 22 12.43 -50.31 -32.54
C ILE A 22 12.78 -49.58 -31.25
N ILE A 23 13.57 -48.52 -31.35
CA ILE A 23 13.78 -47.57 -30.26
C ILE A 23 12.58 -46.62 -30.25
N CYS A 24 11.60 -46.88 -29.37
CA CYS A 24 10.57 -45.92 -29.01
C CYS A 24 11.21 -44.77 -28.21
N VAL A 25 11.58 -43.67 -28.88
CA VAL A 25 11.95 -42.44 -28.22
C VAL A 25 10.65 -41.82 -27.71
N PHE A 26 10.35 -42.01 -26.42
CA PHE A 26 9.35 -41.24 -25.70
C PHE A 26 9.83 -39.80 -25.63
N PHE A 27 9.34 -38.92 -26.51
CA PHE A 27 9.40 -37.49 -26.32
C PHE A 27 8.49 -37.15 -25.12
N VAL A 28 9.07 -37.08 -23.93
CA VAL A 28 8.43 -36.40 -22.79
C VAL A 28 8.47 -34.91 -23.13
N ALA A 29 7.39 -34.41 -23.69
CA ALA A 29 7.16 -32.97 -23.79
C ALA A 29 7.01 -32.47 -22.36
N SER A 30 8.12 -32.07 -21.71
CA SER A 30 8.10 -31.20 -20.55
C SER A 30 7.43 -29.91 -21.02
N CYS A 31 6.15 -29.75 -20.69
CA CYS A 31 5.54 -28.45 -20.64
C CYS A 31 6.28 -27.66 -19.54
N ALA A 32 7.42 -27.08 -19.87
CA ALA A 32 7.99 -26.00 -19.12
C ALA A 32 6.96 -24.89 -19.18
N PHE A 33 6.12 -24.79 -18.15
CA PHE A 33 5.45 -23.54 -17.86
C PHE A 33 6.59 -22.54 -17.68
N GLY A 34 6.80 -21.69 -18.70
CA GLY A 34 7.78 -20.64 -18.65
C GLY A 34 7.54 -19.84 -17.39
N VAL A 35 8.48 -19.93 -16.47
CA VAL A 35 8.55 -18.99 -15.34
C VAL A 35 8.66 -17.61 -16.01
N PRO A 36 7.74 -16.67 -15.73
CA PRO A 36 7.82 -15.36 -16.36
C PRO A 36 9.21 -14.79 -16.10
N GLU A 37 9.85 -14.31 -17.16
CA GLU A 37 11.18 -13.70 -17.06
C GLU A 37 11.03 -12.44 -16.21
N ASN A 38 11.46 -12.54 -14.94
CA ASN A 38 11.31 -11.46 -13.98
C ASN A 38 12.30 -10.34 -14.32
N LYS A 39 11.77 -9.17 -14.65
CA LYS A 39 12.60 -7.98 -14.83
C LYS A 39 13.38 -7.74 -13.52
N PRO A 40 14.72 -7.62 -13.59
CA PRO A 40 15.50 -7.31 -12.39
C PRO A 40 15.09 -5.95 -11.81
N SER A 41 15.16 -5.82 -10.48
CA SER A 41 14.91 -4.55 -9.80
C SER A 41 15.88 -3.47 -10.30
N GLU A 42 15.41 -2.22 -10.33
CA GLU A 42 16.29 -1.05 -10.57
C GLU A 42 17.24 -0.77 -9.40
N MET A 43 16.91 -1.27 -8.22
CA MET A 43 17.83 -1.29 -7.08
C MET A 43 18.84 -2.46 -7.20
N PRO A 44 20.06 -2.30 -6.69
CA PRO A 44 21.04 -3.38 -6.69
C PRO A 44 20.55 -4.58 -5.89
N SER A 45 20.85 -5.77 -6.37
CA SER A 45 20.55 -7.04 -5.68
C SER A 45 21.83 -7.69 -5.16
N ALA A 46 21.69 -8.50 -4.12
CA ALA A 46 22.79 -9.24 -3.50
C ALA A 46 22.35 -10.62 -3.03
N GLN A 47 23.34 -11.50 -2.78
CA GLN A 47 23.07 -12.73 -2.06
C GLN A 47 22.70 -12.40 -0.60
N PRO A 48 21.68 -13.02 -0.03
CA PRO A 48 21.22 -12.69 1.31
C PRO A 48 22.32 -12.72 2.38
N GLU A 49 23.22 -13.67 2.30
CA GLU A 49 24.32 -13.86 3.25
C GLU A 49 25.31 -12.66 3.25
N SER A 50 25.44 -11.96 2.15
CA SER A 50 26.33 -10.78 2.05
C SER A 50 25.82 -9.56 2.82
N VAL A 51 24.55 -9.59 3.24
CA VAL A 51 23.92 -8.54 4.06
C VAL A 51 23.34 -9.12 5.34
N ASP A 52 23.91 -10.22 5.85
CA ASP A 52 23.54 -10.91 7.08
C ASP A 52 22.07 -11.37 7.09
N MET A 53 21.59 -11.93 5.99
CA MET A 53 20.33 -12.66 5.92
C MET A 53 20.56 -14.08 5.40
N THR A 54 19.66 -15.01 5.68
CA THR A 54 19.76 -16.38 5.18
C THR A 54 18.86 -16.60 3.97
N THR A 55 19.41 -17.20 2.92
CA THR A 55 18.65 -17.62 1.72
C THR A 55 17.51 -18.55 2.12
N GLU A 56 17.76 -19.50 3.03
CA GLU A 56 16.72 -20.42 3.50
C GLU A 56 15.59 -19.70 4.25
N GLY A 57 15.92 -18.70 5.09
CA GLY A 57 14.93 -17.89 5.80
C GLY A 57 14.02 -17.13 4.85
N LEU A 58 14.57 -16.52 3.80
CA LEU A 58 13.79 -15.81 2.79
C LEU A 58 12.95 -16.78 1.94
N ARG A 59 13.47 -17.96 1.59
CA ARG A 59 12.73 -18.97 0.84
C ARG A 59 11.50 -19.50 1.60
N ARG A 60 11.53 -19.49 2.92
CA ARG A 60 10.36 -19.83 3.76
C ARG A 60 9.20 -18.85 3.57
N ILE A 61 9.47 -17.60 3.16
CA ILE A 61 8.43 -16.62 2.81
C ILE A 61 7.66 -17.12 1.59
N ASP A 62 8.38 -17.59 0.55
CA ASP A 62 7.78 -18.15 -0.66
C ASP A 62 6.89 -19.36 -0.36
N SER A 63 7.39 -20.26 0.47
CA SER A 63 6.66 -21.45 0.88
C SER A 63 5.37 -21.09 1.64
N ALA A 64 5.45 -20.16 2.58
CA ALA A 64 4.29 -19.70 3.36
C ALA A 64 3.24 -19.02 2.48
N ILE A 65 3.65 -18.22 1.50
CA ILE A 65 2.74 -17.57 0.55
C ILE A 65 2.09 -18.62 -0.36
N GLN A 66 2.89 -19.54 -0.91
CA GLN A 66 2.39 -20.59 -1.80
C GLN A 66 1.38 -21.50 -1.11
N GLU A 67 1.60 -21.84 0.16
CA GLU A 67 0.64 -22.58 0.99
C GLU A 67 -0.69 -21.84 1.07
N GLN A 68 -0.69 -20.53 1.35
CA GLN A 68 -1.93 -19.74 1.46
C GLN A 68 -2.63 -19.56 0.11
N VAL A 69 -1.88 -19.51 -0.99
CA VAL A 69 -2.44 -19.50 -2.36
C VAL A 69 -3.10 -20.85 -2.65
N THR A 70 -2.42 -21.96 -2.36
CA THR A 70 -2.93 -23.31 -2.58
C THR A 70 -4.18 -23.58 -1.74
N ALA A 71 -4.21 -23.10 -0.51
CA ALA A 71 -5.39 -23.16 0.36
C ALA A 71 -6.54 -22.22 -0.05
N GLY A 72 -6.33 -21.38 -1.05
CA GLY A 72 -7.34 -20.41 -1.53
C GLY A 72 -7.59 -19.23 -0.58
N HIS A 73 -6.76 -19.05 0.42
CA HIS A 73 -6.89 -17.94 1.38
C HIS A 73 -6.51 -16.59 0.77
N ILE A 74 -5.54 -16.59 -0.16
CA ILE A 74 -5.16 -15.44 -0.97
C ILE A 74 -5.08 -15.86 -2.45
N GLN A 75 -5.35 -14.95 -3.37
CA GLN A 75 -5.24 -15.23 -4.79
C GLN A 75 -3.79 -15.18 -5.30
N GLY A 76 -2.95 -14.41 -4.62
CA GLY A 76 -1.55 -14.21 -4.96
C GLY A 76 -0.93 -13.04 -4.21
N ALA A 77 0.38 -12.92 -4.35
CA ALA A 77 1.18 -11.89 -3.70
C ALA A 77 2.40 -11.52 -4.54
N VAL A 78 2.90 -10.29 -4.32
CA VAL A 78 4.26 -9.89 -4.63
C VAL A 78 4.92 -9.43 -3.35
N THR A 79 6.13 -9.92 -3.06
CA THR A 79 6.90 -9.55 -1.86
C THR A 79 8.31 -9.12 -2.25
N VAL A 80 8.79 -8.06 -1.59
CA VAL A 80 10.16 -7.56 -1.75
C VAL A 80 10.76 -7.34 -0.38
N VAL A 81 12.01 -7.79 -0.21
CA VAL A 81 12.83 -7.49 0.96
C VAL A 81 14.16 -6.91 0.47
N ALA A 82 14.51 -5.74 1.00
CA ALA A 82 15.84 -5.15 0.79
C ALA A 82 16.49 -4.89 2.14
N ARG A 83 17.79 -5.20 2.26
CA ARG A 83 18.58 -4.92 3.45
C ARG A 83 19.87 -4.18 3.05
N ARG A 84 20.23 -3.13 3.80
CA ARG A 84 21.40 -2.27 3.50
C ARG A 84 21.40 -1.76 2.06
N GLY A 85 20.20 -1.44 1.54
CA GLY A 85 20.03 -0.96 0.17
C GLY A 85 20.13 -2.01 -0.93
N MET A 86 20.29 -3.29 -0.60
CA MET A 86 20.39 -4.41 -1.55
C MET A 86 19.11 -5.24 -1.54
N VAL A 87 18.51 -5.49 -2.69
CA VAL A 87 17.37 -6.41 -2.83
C VAL A 87 17.87 -7.84 -2.65
N VAL A 88 17.33 -8.54 -1.67
CA VAL A 88 17.70 -9.92 -1.32
C VAL A 88 16.57 -10.91 -1.52
N HIS A 89 15.34 -10.42 -1.75
CA HIS A 89 14.18 -11.22 -2.06
C HIS A 89 13.21 -10.39 -2.90
N PHE A 90 12.78 -10.94 -4.01
CA PHE A 90 11.73 -10.38 -4.85
C PHE A 90 11.00 -11.53 -5.51
N SER A 91 9.77 -11.81 -5.08
CA SER A 91 9.01 -12.95 -5.58
C SER A 91 7.55 -12.62 -5.86
N SER A 92 6.95 -13.42 -6.75
CA SER A 92 5.54 -13.34 -7.10
C SER A 92 4.92 -14.74 -7.07
N HIS A 93 3.75 -14.87 -6.46
CA HIS A 93 3.04 -16.13 -6.29
C HIS A 93 1.56 -16.00 -6.61
N GLY A 94 0.96 -17.06 -7.14
CA GLY A 94 -0.47 -17.13 -7.43
C GLY A 94 -0.87 -16.40 -8.70
N GLN A 95 -2.03 -15.75 -8.69
CA GLN A 95 -2.66 -15.19 -9.89
C GLN A 95 -3.07 -13.72 -9.69
N MET A 96 -2.80 -12.89 -10.71
CA MET A 96 -3.28 -11.53 -10.75
C MET A 96 -4.74 -11.42 -11.23
N ASP A 97 -5.22 -12.43 -12.00
CA ASP A 97 -6.61 -12.59 -12.41
C ASP A 97 -6.98 -14.07 -12.34
N VAL A 98 -7.73 -14.45 -11.30
CA VAL A 98 -8.15 -15.83 -11.06
C VAL A 98 -9.09 -16.34 -12.15
N LYS A 99 -9.99 -15.50 -12.68
CA LYS A 99 -10.94 -15.90 -13.71
C LYS A 99 -10.28 -16.21 -15.04
N LYS A 100 -9.26 -15.43 -15.40
CA LYS A 100 -8.48 -15.59 -16.62
C LYS A 100 -7.25 -16.48 -16.42
N LYS A 101 -7.03 -17.01 -15.23
CA LYS A 101 -5.86 -17.83 -14.87
C LYS A 101 -4.52 -17.14 -15.19
N ARG A 102 -4.47 -15.80 -15.05
CA ARG A 102 -3.24 -15.07 -15.33
C ARG A 102 -2.30 -15.17 -14.13
N PRO A 103 -1.04 -15.60 -14.32
CA PRO A 103 -0.07 -15.68 -13.24
C PRO A 103 0.22 -14.30 -12.64
N MET A 104 0.65 -14.27 -11.39
CA MET A 104 1.15 -13.06 -10.76
C MET A 104 2.52 -12.70 -11.35
N GLU A 105 2.72 -11.44 -11.67
CA GLU A 105 3.96 -10.89 -12.22
C GLU A 105 4.60 -9.93 -11.23
N HIS A 106 5.93 -9.75 -11.27
CA HIS A 106 6.65 -8.84 -10.35
C HIS A 106 6.20 -7.39 -10.50
N ASP A 107 5.87 -6.97 -11.71
CA ASP A 107 5.40 -5.62 -12.05
C ASP A 107 3.87 -5.49 -11.98
N ALA A 108 3.20 -6.42 -11.31
CA ALA A 108 1.76 -6.35 -11.08
C ALA A 108 1.38 -5.07 -10.31
N ILE A 109 0.33 -4.39 -10.80
CA ILE A 109 -0.13 -3.13 -10.25
C ILE A 109 -1.30 -3.36 -9.28
N TYR A 110 -1.09 -2.93 -8.04
CA TYR A 110 -2.01 -3.09 -6.92
C TYR A 110 -2.72 -1.79 -6.59
N ARG A 111 -3.96 -1.88 -6.12
CA ARG A 111 -4.65 -0.74 -5.50
C ARG A 111 -4.12 -0.55 -4.08
N MET A 112 -3.46 0.55 -3.86
CA MET A 112 -2.74 0.81 -2.61
C MET A 112 -3.65 1.14 -1.44
N ALA A 113 -4.87 1.62 -1.70
CA ALA A 113 -5.76 2.07 -0.64
C ALA A 113 -4.99 2.96 0.37
N SER A 114 -5.06 2.64 1.67
CA SER A 114 -4.48 3.50 2.72
C SER A 114 -2.95 3.55 2.73
N SER A 115 -2.24 2.68 2.00
CA SER A 115 -0.80 2.86 1.79
C SER A 115 -0.46 4.16 1.05
N SER A 116 -1.42 4.75 0.30
CA SER A 116 -1.29 6.09 -0.30
C SER A 116 -1.02 7.20 0.72
N LYS A 117 -1.40 6.99 1.99
CA LYS A 117 -1.26 8.01 3.05
C LYS A 117 0.20 8.30 3.40
N THR A 118 1.08 7.30 3.30
CA THR A 118 2.51 7.49 3.55
C THR A 118 3.13 8.45 2.54
N VAL A 119 2.69 8.36 1.28
CA VAL A 119 3.11 9.26 0.20
C VAL A 119 2.65 10.70 0.47
N LEU A 120 1.41 10.89 0.95
CA LEU A 120 0.95 12.21 1.38
C LEU A 120 1.83 12.77 2.51
N GLY A 121 2.22 11.92 3.47
CA GLY A 121 3.11 12.33 4.56
C GLY A 121 4.39 12.98 4.03
N VAL A 122 5.05 12.31 3.07
CA VAL A 122 6.24 12.85 2.40
C VAL A 122 5.93 14.16 1.66
N ALA A 123 4.83 14.21 0.92
CA ALA A 123 4.42 15.42 0.19
C ALA A 123 4.19 16.62 1.15
N ALA A 124 3.58 16.39 2.30
CA ALA A 124 3.43 17.42 3.33
C ALA A 124 4.77 17.82 3.93
N MET A 125 5.66 16.86 4.22
CA MET A 125 7.00 17.14 4.75
C MET A 125 7.86 17.97 3.80
N ILE A 126 7.75 17.78 2.49
CA ILE A 126 8.42 18.63 1.49
C ILE A 126 8.05 20.11 1.70
N LEU A 127 6.76 20.41 1.82
CA LEU A 127 6.30 21.79 2.00
C LEU A 127 6.61 22.35 3.40
N ILE A 128 6.68 21.48 4.40
CA ILE A 128 7.10 21.87 5.76
C ILE A 128 8.59 22.21 5.75
N GLU A 129 9.44 21.40 5.14
CA GLU A 129 10.88 21.64 5.00
C GLU A 129 11.18 22.90 4.20
N GLU A 130 10.39 23.19 3.16
CA GLU A 130 10.47 24.42 2.37
C GLU A 130 9.94 25.68 3.12
N GLY A 131 9.45 25.54 4.34
CA GLY A 131 8.87 26.64 5.12
C GLY A 131 7.54 27.18 4.60
N LYS A 132 6.93 26.51 3.61
CA LYS A 132 5.66 26.94 2.98
C LYS A 132 4.44 26.52 3.79
N MET A 133 4.58 25.58 4.67
CA MET A 133 3.56 25.06 5.57
C MET A 133 4.18 24.72 6.92
N GLN A 134 3.43 24.96 8.00
CA GLN A 134 3.87 24.55 9.34
C GLN A 134 2.90 23.51 9.92
N PRO A 135 3.38 22.53 10.72
CA PRO A 135 2.49 21.54 11.34
C PRO A 135 1.36 22.18 12.16
N ASN A 136 1.64 23.26 12.86
CA ASN A 136 0.68 23.97 13.71
C ASN A 136 -0.17 25.00 12.97
N ASP A 137 0.02 25.19 11.67
CA ASP A 137 -0.85 26.07 10.89
C ASP A 137 -2.30 25.59 10.99
N PRO A 138 -3.23 26.50 11.32
CA PRO A 138 -4.65 26.19 11.23
C PRO A 138 -5.03 25.94 9.77
N VAL A 139 -5.82 24.93 9.50
CA VAL A 139 -6.30 24.60 8.16
C VAL A 139 -7.03 25.78 7.51
N SER A 140 -7.70 26.61 8.34
CA SER A 140 -8.38 27.82 7.90
C SER A 140 -7.47 28.87 7.28
N LYS A 141 -6.17 28.85 7.54
CA LYS A 141 -5.17 29.70 6.85
C LYS A 141 -5.17 29.46 5.34
N TYR A 142 -5.40 28.22 4.93
CA TYR A 142 -5.39 27.79 3.53
C TYR A 142 -6.80 27.61 2.97
N ILE A 143 -7.72 27.09 3.80
CA ILE A 143 -9.11 26.80 3.42
C ILE A 143 -10.03 27.50 4.43
N PRO A 144 -10.44 28.75 4.16
CA PRO A 144 -11.21 29.59 5.12
C PRO A 144 -12.48 28.92 5.67
N ALA A 145 -13.07 27.99 4.92
CA ALA A 145 -14.25 27.23 5.34
C ALA A 145 -14.05 26.44 6.66
N PHE A 146 -12.80 26.17 7.07
CA PHE A 146 -12.48 25.49 8.33
C PHE A 146 -12.35 26.45 9.55
N ALA A 147 -12.61 27.74 9.41
CA ALA A 147 -12.46 28.70 10.49
C ALA A 147 -13.42 28.46 11.67
N ASN A 148 -14.66 28.03 11.39
CA ASN A 148 -15.73 27.92 12.38
C ASN A 148 -16.33 26.51 12.45
N VAL A 149 -15.47 25.48 12.46
CA VAL A 149 -15.91 24.09 12.55
C VAL A 149 -16.60 23.80 13.88
N LYS A 150 -17.63 22.97 13.84
CA LYS A 150 -18.36 22.51 15.03
C LYS A 150 -17.97 21.09 15.40
N VAL A 151 -18.19 20.73 16.65
CA VAL A 151 -17.97 19.39 17.18
C VAL A 151 -19.32 18.82 17.64
N VAL A 152 -19.56 17.54 17.37
CA VAL A 152 -20.73 16.84 17.92
C VAL A 152 -20.45 16.45 19.35
N GLU A 153 -21.25 16.99 20.28
CA GLU A 153 -21.25 16.63 21.68
C GLU A 153 -22.55 15.89 22.02
N LEU A 154 -22.43 14.67 22.52
CA LEU A 154 -23.60 13.89 22.93
C LEU A 154 -24.11 14.40 24.29
N ILE A 155 -25.44 14.63 24.39
CA ILE A 155 -26.07 15.14 25.61
C ILE A 155 -26.31 14.00 26.61
N ASP A 156 -26.46 12.78 26.12
CA ASP A 156 -26.77 11.61 26.96
C ASP A 156 -25.46 10.89 27.33
N ALA A 157 -24.95 11.14 28.54
CA ALA A 157 -23.71 10.54 29.05
C ALA A 157 -23.78 9.01 29.23
N ASN A 158 -25.00 8.42 29.24
CA ASN A 158 -25.21 6.98 29.35
C ASN A 158 -25.15 6.24 28.00
N PHE A 159 -25.00 6.94 26.91
CA PHE A 159 -24.83 6.31 25.59
C PHE A 159 -23.38 5.79 25.48
N LYS A 160 -23.16 4.54 25.96
CA LYS A 160 -21.91 3.83 25.70
C LYS A 160 -21.70 3.79 24.19
N GLU A 161 -20.63 4.42 23.69
CA GLU A 161 -20.17 4.27 22.30
C GLU A 161 -20.24 2.79 21.95
N ALA A 162 -21.11 2.45 21.00
CA ALA A 162 -21.25 1.08 20.55
C ALA A 162 -19.87 0.56 20.16
N LYS A 163 -19.46 -0.54 20.76
CA LYS A 163 -18.26 -1.30 20.40
C LYS A 163 -18.37 -1.69 18.91
N SER A 164 -17.94 -0.84 18.01
CA SER A 164 -18.06 -1.05 16.58
C SER A 164 -16.79 -0.67 15.84
N ALA A 165 -15.78 -1.51 15.96
CA ALA A 165 -14.68 -1.47 15.02
C ALA A 165 -14.18 -2.87 14.61
N SER A 166 -14.85 -3.96 15.00
CA SER A 166 -14.48 -5.32 14.57
C SER A 166 -15.64 -6.18 14.05
N ALA A 167 -16.86 -5.64 13.95
CA ALA A 167 -17.95 -6.35 13.31
C ALA A 167 -17.93 -6.07 11.81
N LYS A 168 -17.96 -7.16 10.99
CA LYS A 168 -18.27 -7.11 9.55
C LYS A 168 -19.34 -6.05 9.29
N PRO A 169 -19.25 -5.24 8.23
CA PRO A 169 -20.21 -4.17 7.98
C PRO A 169 -21.60 -4.77 7.78
N LYS A 170 -22.32 -4.95 8.86
CA LYS A 170 -23.77 -5.12 8.81
C LYS A 170 -24.33 -3.78 8.37
N LYS A 171 -25.01 -3.82 7.23
CA LYS A 171 -25.81 -2.80 6.57
C LYS A 171 -26.36 -1.73 7.54
N LYS A 172 -26.23 -0.48 7.08
CA LYS A 172 -26.81 0.78 7.57
C LYS A 172 -26.00 1.47 8.67
N PHE A 173 -25.43 2.63 8.32
CA PHE A 173 -25.24 3.72 9.25
C PHE A 173 -26.55 3.83 10.05
N LYS A 174 -26.46 3.73 11.39
CA LYS A 174 -27.63 3.91 12.24
C LYS A 174 -28.19 5.30 11.96
N THR A 175 -29.43 5.37 11.51
CA THR A 175 -30.18 6.61 11.32
C THR A 175 -30.50 7.29 12.65
N ASP A 176 -30.33 6.60 13.77
CA ASP A 176 -30.60 7.14 15.10
C ASP A 176 -29.32 7.75 15.68
N VAL A 177 -29.12 9.04 15.42
CA VAL A 177 -28.11 9.85 16.10
C VAL A 177 -28.65 10.13 17.50
N PRO A 178 -27.87 9.82 18.58
CA PRO A 178 -28.28 10.17 19.96
C PRO A 178 -28.54 11.67 20.09
N LYS A 179 -29.25 12.11 21.14
CA LYS A 179 -29.40 13.54 21.41
C LYS A 179 -28.02 14.18 21.48
N TYR A 180 -27.81 15.23 20.71
CA TYR A 180 -26.53 15.92 20.60
C TYR A 180 -26.75 17.44 20.57
N ARG A 181 -25.66 18.16 20.81
CA ARG A 181 -25.54 19.58 20.50
C ARG A 181 -24.29 19.81 19.66
N LEU A 182 -24.29 20.89 18.90
CA LEU A 182 -23.12 21.34 18.14
C LEU A 182 -22.44 22.46 18.93
N VAL A 183 -21.23 22.18 19.38
CA VAL A 183 -20.38 23.15 20.08
C VAL A 183 -19.26 23.65 19.18
N PRO A 184 -18.70 24.84 19.38
CA PRO A 184 -17.49 25.27 18.69
C PRO A 184 -16.32 24.29 18.95
N ALA A 185 -15.40 24.15 18.00
CA ALA A 185 -14.11 23.57 18.30
C ALA A 185 -13.35 24.47 19.26
N GLU A 186 -12.78 23.88 20.32
CA GLU A 186 -12.00 24.61 21.35
C GLU A 186 -10.66 25.11 20.80
N THR A 187 -10.09 24.37 19.86
CA THR A 187 -8.88 24.74 19.12
C THR A 187 -9.10 24.58 17.62
N PRO A 188 -8.43 25.39 16.77
CA PRO A 188 -8.49 25.20 15.33
C PRO A 188 -8.00 23.79 14.93
N VAL A 189 -8.58 23.23 13.88
CA VAL A 189 -7.98 22.07 13.23
C VAL A 189 -6.68 22.50 12.56
N THR A 190 -5.57 21.83 12.87
CA THR A 190 -4.25 22.12 12.29
C THR A 190 -3.82 21.04 11.30
N VAL A 191 -2.79 21.33 10.50
CA VAL A 191 -2.13 20.35 9.63
C VAL A 191 -1.64 19.15 10.44
N HIS A 192 -1.05 19.39 11.61
CA HIS A 192 -0.65 18.34 12.57
C HIS A 192 -1.81 17.41 12.92
N HIS A 193 -2.97 17.97 13.29
CA HIS A 193 -4.15 17.17 13.65
C HIS A 193 -4.61 16.27 12.48
N LEU A 194 -4.48 16.74 11.24
CA LEU A 194 -4.83 15.95 10.06
C LEU A 194 -3.83 14.81 9.84
N LEU A 195 -2.52 15.13 9.81
CA LEU A 195 -1.45 14.17 9.55
C LEU A 195 -1.36 13.07 10.62
N THR A 196 -1.83 13.35 11.83
CA THR A 196 -1.81 12.43 12.97
C THR A 196 -3.14 11.73 13.27
N HIS A 197 -4.18 11.98 12.49
CA HIS A 197 -5.54 11.47 12.75
C HIS A 197 -6.14 11.90 14.11
N THR A 198 -5.79 13.09 14.57
CA THR A 198 -6.34 13.70 15.81
C THR A 198 -7.29 14.86 15.56
N SER A 199 -7.69 15.07 14.29
CA SER A 199 -8.55 16.19 13.89
C SER A 199 -10.04 16.00 14.19
N GLY A 200 -10.53 14.79 14.36
CA GLY A 200 -11.96 14.49 14.46
C GLY A 200 -12.73 14.53 13.13
N ILE A 201 -12.07 14.79 12.00
CA ILE A 201 -12.74 14.82 10.68
C ILE A 201 -13.08 13.41 10.22
N MET A 202 -14.38 13.09 10.12
CA MET A 202 -14.92 11.85 9.56
C MET A 202 -14.15 10.59 10.02
N SER A 203 -13.95 10.48 11.32
CA SER A 203 -13.13 9.46 11.98
C SER A 203 -13.96 8.33 12.61
N GLY A 204 -15.21 8.18 12.17
CA GLY A 204 -16.11 7.09 12.58
C GLY A 204 -17.05 7.44 13.73
N GLY A 205 -17.16 8.72 14.11
CA GLY A 205 -18.16 9.23 15.04
C GLY A 205 -19.45 9.68 14.33
N TYR A 206 -20.16 10.63 14.94
CA TYR A 206 -21.47 11.07 14.48
C TYR A 206 -21.47 12.28 13.55
N GLY A 207 -20.34 12.96 13.37
CA GLY A 207 -20.25 14.19 12.58
C GLY A 207 -20.84 14.04 11.17
N HIS A 208 -20.45 13.00 10.45
CA HIS A 208 -21.00 12.73 9.12
C HIS A 208 -22.47 12.28 9.14
N ALA A 209 -22.93 11.64 10.20
CA ALA A 209 -24.34 11.25 10.34
C ALA A 209 -25.23 12.45 10.60
N VAL A 210 -24.73 13.44 11.34
CA VAL A 210 -25.41 14.72 11.64
C VAL A 210 -25.53 15.60 10.40
N ASN A 211 -24.47 15.72 9.62
CA ASN A 211 -24.46 16.50 8.38
C ASN A 211 -23.75 15.72 7.26
N PRO A 212 -24.47 14.82 6.56
CA PRO A 212 -23.87 13.97 5.54
C PRO A 212 -23.50 14.76 4.28
N VAL A 213 -22.24 14.64 3.88
CA VAL A 213 -21.72 15.17 2.60
C VAL A 213 -21.32 14.01 1.71
N LYS A 214 -21.97 13.92 0.54
CA LYS A 214 -21.68 12.87 -0.46
C LYS A 214 -20.73 13.42 -1.52
N ARG A 215 -19.74 12.62 -1.90
CA ARG A 215 -18.91 12.89 -3.06
C ARG A 215 -19.64 12.46 -4.33
N THR A 216 -19.55 13.28 -5.38
CA THR A 216 -20.04 12.99 -6.74
C THR A 216 -18.90 12.55 -7.66
N ALA A 217 -19.21 12.19 -8.90
CA ALA A 217 -18.19 11.81 -9.89
C ALA A 217 -17.40 13.03 -10.40
N GLU A 218 -18.01 14.20 -10.37
CA GLU A 218 -17.47 15.48 -10.86
C GLU A 218 -16.59 16.17 -9.82
N ASP A 219 -16.58 15.69 -8.59
CA ASP A 219 -15.82 16.32 -7.52
C ASP A 219 -14.31 16.26 -7.77
N THR A 220 -13.69 17.38 -7.44
CA THR A 220 -12.24 17.49 -7.23
C THR A 220 -11.94 17.64 -5.73
N LEU A 221 -10.67 17.67 -5.36
CA LEU A 221 -10.29 18.01 -3.97
C LEU A 221 -10.83 19.39 -3.58
N ALA A 222 -10.77 20.37 -4.49
CA ALA A 222 -11.24 21.73 -4.24
C ALA A 222 -12.73 21.79 -3.92
N THR A 223 -13.56 21.10 -4.69
CA THR A 223 -15.03 21.16 -4.51
C THR A 223 -15.50 20.34 -3.32
N TYR A 224 -14.95 19.14 -3.13
CA TYR A 224 -15.38 18.25 -2.05
C TYR A 224 -14.87 18.68 -0.68
N VAL A 225 -13.59 19.05 -0.55
CA VAL A 225 -12.98 19.41 0.73
C VAL A 225 -13.65 20.67 1.33
N THR A 226 -14.03 21.65 0.49
CA THR A 226 -14.79 22.82 0.96
C THR A 226 -16.14 22.43 1.59
N ARG A 227 -16.80 21.38 1.07
CA ARG A 227 -18.05 20.87 1.65
C ARG A 227 -17.80 20.07 2.94
N ILE A 228 -16.64 19.41 3.06
CA ILE A 228 -16.25 18.66 4.27
C ILE A 228 -16.14 19.59 5.49
N ALA A 229 -15.75 20.85 5.31
CA ALA A 229 -15.69 21.83 6.38
C ALA A 229 -17.06 22.06 7.08
N LYS A 230 -18.18 21.72 6.42
CA LYS A 230 -19.53 21.79 6.98
C LYS A 230 -19.89 20.56 7.83
N VAL A 231 -19.13 19.49 7.75
CA VAL A 231 -19.35 18.29 8.56
C VAL A 231 -18.80 18.54 9.95
N PRO A 232 -19.60 18.40 11.00
CA PRO A 232 -19.08 18.54 12.37
C PRO A 232 -18.01 17.51 12.68
N LEU A 233 -17.05 17.89 13.49
CA LEU A 233 -16.01 17.00 13.98
C LEU A 233 -16.59 15.94 14.92
N ASP A 234 -16.01 14.76 14.92
CA ASP A 234 -16.43 13.65 15.78
C ASP A 234 -15.99 13.82 17.25
N PHE A 235 -15.00 14.69 17.52
CA PHE A 235 -14.45 15.04 18.83
C PHE A 235 -13.59 16.30 18.74
N GLN A 236 -13.23 16.89 19.88
CA GLN A 236 -12.36 18.08 19.95
C GLN A 236 -10.96 17.79 19.36
N PRO A 237 -10.42 18.66 18.48
CA PRO A 237 -9.11 18.46 17.86
C PRO A 237 -8.01 18.25 18.90
N GLY A 238 -7.14 17.25 18.65
CA GLY A 238 -6.01 16.94 19.55
C GLY A 238 -6.35 16.05 20.75
N THR A 239 -7.63 15.78 21.05
CA THR A 239 -8.02 15.06 22.27
C THR A 239 -8.06 13.54 22.14
N ARG A 240 -8.11 13.04 20.91
CA ARG A 240 -8.23 11.60 20.62
C ARG A 240 -7.53 11.26 19.31
N TRP A 241 -6.91 10.10 19.26
CA TRP A 241 -6.54 9.47 18.00
C TRP A 241 -7.72 8.65 17.47
N SER A 242 -8.19 8.96 16.28
CA SER A 242 -9.20 8.16 15.59
C SER A 242 -9.00 8.23 14.08
N TYR A 243 -8.80 7.07 13.50
CA TYR A 243 -8.47 6.94 12.08
C TYR A 243 -9.56 7.52 11.17
N SER A 244 -9.18 8.49 10.35
CA SER A 244 -10.02 9.00 9.25
C SER A 244 -9.70 8.23 7.97
N PRO A 245 -10.52 7.25 7.56
CA PRO A 245 -10.10 6.31 6.51
C PRO A 245 -10.17 6.89 5.10
N ARG A 246 -11.00 7.92 4.86
CA ARG A 246 -11.35 8.36 3.51
C ARG A 246 -11.11 9.83 3.20
N THR A 247 -11.10 10.73 4.17
CA THR A 247 -11.25 12.16 3.85
C THR A 247 -10.33 13.07 4.63
N GLY A 248 -9.98 12.75 5.89
CA GLY A 248 -9.19 13.65 6.73
C GLY A 248 -7.89 14.09 6.07
N LEU A 249 -7.18 13.18 5.42
CA LEU A 249 -5.93 13.49 4.71
C LEU A 249 -6.14 14.13 3.33
N ASP A 250 -7.32 14.00 2.72
CA ASP A 250 -7.64 14.71 1.47
C ASP A 250 -7.69 16.24 1.69
N VAL A 251 -7.95 16.67 2.93
CA VAL A 251 -7.83 18.09 3.33
C VAL A 251 -6.38 18.57 3.20
N VAL A 252 -5.39 17.77 3.64
CA VAL A 252 -3.97 18.10 3.47
C VAL A 252 -3.59 18.13 1.98
N ALA A 253 -4.07 17.17 1.19
CA ALA A 253 -3.84 17.18 -0.25
C ALA A 253 -4.36 18.47 -0.91
N ARG A 254 -5.53 18.96 -0.48
CA ARG A 254 -6.04 20.26 -0.95
C ARG A 254 -5.16 21.43 -0.50
N VAL A 255 -4.62 21.41 0.70
CA VAL A 255 -3.65 22.42 1.16
C VAL A 255 -2.39 22.40 0.27
N ILE A 256 -1.90 21.22 -0.08
CA ILE A 256 -0.76 21.06 -0.99
C ILE A 256 -1.08 21.69 -2.36
N GLU A 257 -2.27 21.45 -2.94
CA GLU A 257 -2.68 22.08 -4.20
C GLU A 257 -2.69 23.59 -4.12
N ILE A 258 -3.19 24.16 -3.00
CA ILE A 258 -3.26 25.62 -2.81
C ILE A 258 -1.86 26.22 -2.72
N ILE A 259 -0.95 25.61 -1.97
CA ILE A 259 0.41 26.11 -1.77
C ILE A 259 1.25 25.98 -3.04
N SER A 260 1.14 24.84 -3.73
CA SER A 260 1.95 24.54 -4.92
C SER A 260 1.43 25.15 -6.20
N GLY A 261 0.15 25.52 -6.25
CA GLY A 261 -0.51 26.00 -7.47
C GLY A 261 -0.73 24.91 -8.53
N THR A 262 -0.49 23.64 -8.21
CA THR A 262 -0.67 22.50 -9.12
C THR A 262 -1.63 21.48 -8.56
N SER A 263 -2.14 20.56 -9.39
CA SER A 263 -2.94 19.45 -8.92
C SER A 263 -2.10 18.48 -8.07
N TYR A 264 -2.74 17.81 -7.11
CA TYR A 264 -2.05 16.91 -6.17
C TYR A 264 -1.32 15.76 -6.88
N ASP A 265 -1.90 15.19 -7.92
CA ASP A 265 -1.26 14.14 -8.72
C ASP A 265 -0.01 14.63 -9.44
N ARG A 266 -0.05 15.84 -10.00
CA ARG A 266 1.10 16.46 -10.64
C ARG A 266 2.21 16.76 -9.63
N PHE A 267 1.85 17.31 -8.46
CA PHE A 267 2.81 17.55 -7.38
C PHE A 267 3.54 16.26 -6.98
N LEU A 268 2.79 15.17 -6.77
CA LEU A 268 3.40 13.88 -6.39
C LEU A 268 4.33 13.35 -7.49
N ARG A 269 3.88 13.42 -8.74
CA ARG A 269 4.68 12.95 -9.88
C ARG A 269 6.01 13.68 -9.97
N GLU A 270 5.98 15.02 -10.00
CA GLU A 270 7.17 15.84 -10.19
C GLU A 270 8.12 15.82 -8.99
N ARG A 271 7.57 15.77 -7.77
CA ARG A 271 8.36 15.91 -6.54
C ARG A 271 8.76 14.60 -5.88
N ILE A 272 8.09 13.49 -6.22
CA ILE A 272 8.32 12.19 -5.56
C ILE A 272 8.51 11.08 -6.61
N PHE A 273 7.55 10.88 -7.52
CA PHE A 273 7.54 9.67 -8.34
C PHE A 273 8.64 9.67 -9.40
N GLU A 274 8.78 10.74 -10.17
CA GLU A 274 9.82 10.84 -11.21
C GLU A 274 11.24 10.74 -10.62
N PRO A 275 11.61 11.50 -9.55
CA PRO A 275 12.93 11.38 -8.95
C PRO A 275 13.24 10.00 -8.38
N LEU A 276 12.21 9.30 -7.87
CA LEU A 276 12.34 7.95 -7.29
C LEU A 276 12.12 6.84 -8.31
N LYS A 277 11.95 7.16 -9.59
CA LYS A 277 11.64 6.20 -10.67
C LYS A 277 10.42 5.33 -10.37
N MET A 278 9.42 5.89 -9.70
CA MET A 278 8.14 5.22 -9.42
C MET A 278 7.24 5.29 -10.64
N ASN A 279 7.67 4.65 -11.73
CA ASN A 279 7.10 4.78 -13.07
C ASN A 279 5.76 4.03 -13.25
N SER A 280 5.34 3.28 -12.26
CA SER A 280 4.11 2.49 -12.25
C SER A 280 3.12 2.92 -11.15
N THR A 281 3.27 4.16 -10.63
CA THR A 281 2.41 4.71 -9.56
C THR A 281 1.49 5.79 -10.12
N TYR A 282 0.15 5.58 -10.01
CA TYR A 282 -0.86 6.42 -10.66
C TYR A 282 -2.14 6.55 -9.82
N PHE A 283 -2.83 7.69 -9.95
CA PHE A 283 -4.25 7.80 -9.60
C PHE A 283 -5.14 7.24 -10.71
N ASN A 284 -4.81 7.57 -11.95
CA ASN A 284 -5.50 7.09 -13.15
C ASN A 284 -4.52 6.23 -13.96
N LEU A 285 -4.66 4.92 -13.87
CA LEU A 285 -3.78 4.01 -14.59
C LEU A 285 -3.89 4.25 -16.12
N PRO A 286 -2.76 4.37 -16.83
CA PRO A 286 -2.75 4.40 -18.29
C PRO A 286 -3.35 3.12 -18.87
N GLU A 287 -4.04 3.21 -20.02
CA GLU A 287 -4.67 2.06 -20.67
C GLU A 287 -3.66 0.98 -21.04
N THR A 288 -2.45 1.37 -21.41
CA THR A 288 -1.34 0.47 -21.72
C THR A 288 -0.91 -0.42 -20.54
N LEU A 289 -1.21 0.01 -19.30
CA LEU A 289 -0.88 -0.72 -18.07
C LEU A 289 -2.08 -1.45 -17.45
N GLU A 290 -3.28 -1.34 -18.03
CA GLU A 290 -4.47 -2.02 -17.50
C GLU A 290 -4.29 -3.55 -17.43
N THR A 291 -3.49 -4.13 -18.32
CA THR A 291 -3.16 -5.55 -18.30
C THR A 291 -2.31 -5.95 -17.10
N LYS A 292 -1.59 -5.02 -16.49
CA LYS A 292 -0.77 -5.28 -15.28
C LYS A 292 -1.56 -5.17 -13.99
N ARG A 293 -2.81 -4.70 -14.05
CA ARG A 293 -3.66 -4.54 -12.86
C ARG A 293 -4.06 -5.88 -12.27
N VAL A 294 -3.88 -6.03 -10.96
CA VAL A 294 -4.41 -7.17 -10.19
C VAL A 294 -5.92 -7.03 -10.06
N ILE A 295 -6.64 -8.05 -10.48
CA ILE A 295 -8.12 -8.08 -10.44
C ILE A 295 -8.58 -8.62 -9.09
N LEU A 296 -9.39 -7.83 -8.41
CA LEU A 296 -9.98 -8.21 -7.13
C LEU A 296 -11.05 -9.27 -7.33
N ASN A 297 -10.92 -10.37 -6.62
CA ASN A 297 -11.88 -11.48 -6.71
C ASN A 297 -13.02 -11.39 -5.67
N ALA A 298 -12.94 -10.50 -4.70
CA ALA A 298 -13.91 -10.38 -3.61
C ALA A 298 -15.09 -9.46 -3.98
N ASP A 299 -16.30 -9.84 -3.58
CA ASP A 299 -17.52 -9.08 -3.88
C ASP A 299 -17.55 -7.66 -3.28
N TRP A 300 -16.91 -7.46 -2.13
CA TRP A 300 -16.79 -6.14 -1.52
C TRP A 300 -15.88 -5.20 -2.31
N ALA A 301 -15.00 -5.74 -3.14
CA ALA A 301 -14.09 -5.00 -4.00
C ALA A 301 -14.74 -4.54 -5.31
N LYS A 302 -15.92 -5.06 -5.63
CA LYS A 302 -16.80 -4.56 -6.70
C LYS A 302 -17.40 -3.19 -6.36
N ALA A 303 -16.94 -2.54 -5.29
CA ALA A 303 -17.40 -1.22 -4.89
C ALA A 303 -17.39 -0.27 -6.09
N LYS A 304 -18.59 0.24 -6.40
CA LYS A 304 -18.86 1.13 -7.54
C LYS A 304 -17.84 2.27 -7.62
N GLY A 305 -17.20 2.41 -8.75
CA GLY A 305 -16.29 3.51 -9.03
C GLY A 305 -14.79 3.23 -8.88
N TRP A 306 -14.37 2.06 -8.40
CA TRP A 306 -12.96 1.69 -8.40
C TRP A 306 -12.47 1.38 -9.82
N GLY A 307 -11.40 2.06 -10.26
CA GLY A 307 -10.80 1.93 -11.60
C GLY A 307 -11.42 2.83 -12.67
N ARG A 308 -12.41 3.69 -12.35
CA ARG A 308 -12.85 4.76 -13.23
C ARG A 308 -11.88 5.94 -13.15
N ARG A 309 -11.63 6.60 -14.27
CA ARG A 309 -10.90 7.85 -14.29
C ARG A 309 -11.58 8.87 -13.39
N THR A 310 -10.77 9.65 -12.67
CA THR A 310 -11.26 10.61 -11.68
C THR A 310 -10.40 11.86 -11.68
N ASN A 311 -11.02 12.99 -11.43
CA ASN A 311 -10.34 14.26 -11.12
C ASN A 311 -10.21 14.46 -9.60
N TYR A 312 -10.65 13.50 -8.81
CA TYR A 312 -10.50 13.49 -7.37
C TYR A 312 -9.30 12.62 -6.96
N TYR A 313 -8.15 13.25 -6.81
CA TYR A 313 -6.88 12.59 -6.46
C TYR A 313 -6.79 12.35 -4.96
N SER A 314 -7.51 11.33 -4.46
CA SER A 314 -7.60 11.06 -3.03
C SER A 314 -6.27 10.64 -2.43
N ALA A 315 -5.72 11.47 -1.55
CA ALA A 315 -4.54 11.13 -0.75
C ALA A 315 -4.81 10.01 0.26
N SER A 316 -6.07 9.85 0.64
CA SER A 316 -6.50 8.83 1.61
C SER A 316 -6.46 7.41 1.06
N GLY A 317 -6.36 7.22 -0.28
CA GLY A 317 -6.37 5.85 -0.81
C GLY A 317 -6.51 5.71 -2.32
N GLY A 318 -6.15 6.71 -3.11
CA GLY A 318 -6.40 6.76 -4.56
C GLY A 318 -5.32 6.13 -5.44
N LEU A 319 -4.13 5.84 -4.92
CA LEU A 319 -3.01 5.34 -5.72
C LEU A 319 -3.16 3.87 -6.11
N SER A 320 -2.67 3.56 -7.29
CA SER A 320 -2.27 2.22 -7.73
C SER A 320 -0.75 2.21 -7.91
N SER A 321 -0.07 1.12 -7.56
CA SER A 321 1.40 1.03 -7.60
C SER A 321 1.88 -0.42 -7.67
N THR A 322 3.17 -0.60 -7.89
CA THR A 322 3.88 -1.88 -7.84
C THR A 322 4.65 -2.05 -6.53
N ALA A 323 5.12 -3.27 -6.27
CA ALA A 323 5.98 -3.56 -5.13
C ALA A 323 7.33 -2.84 -5.25
N GLU A 324 7.90 -2.76 -6.45
CA GLU A 324 9.15 -2.08 -6.71
C GLU A 324 9.07 -0.57 -6.47
N ASP A 325 8.03 0.11 -6.97
CA ASP A 325 7.85 1.54 -6.73
C ASP A 325 7.76 1.85 -5.22
N PHE A 326 7.05 1.01 -4.46
CA PHE A 326 6.98 1.17 -3.00
C PHE A 326 8.27 0.77 -2.28
N LEU A 327 9.07 -0.14 -2.84
CA LEU A 327 10.43 -0.38 -2.36
C LEU A 327 11.28 0.89 -2.51
N HIS A 328 11.28 1.54 -3.68
CA HIS A 328 11.99 2.80 -3.90
C HIS A 328 11.57 3.87 -2.90
N PHE A 329 10.27 4.03 -2.69
CA PHE A 329 9.71 4.99 -1.74
C PHE A 329 10.20 4.73 -0.30
N HIS A 330 10.13 3.50 0.17
CA HIS A 330 10.55 3.14 1.52
C HIS A 330 12.06 3.13 1.68
N GLN A 331 12.81 2.80 0.63
CA GLN A 331 14.27 2.88 0.67
C GLN A 331 14.76 4.34 0.72
N MET A 332 14.13 5.24 -0.02
CA MET A 332 14.36 6.68 0.11
C MET A 332 14.18 7.15 1.56
N LEU A 333 13.11 6.73 2.21
CA LEU A 333 12.85 7.07 3.61
C LEU A 333 13.91 6.45 4.55
N LEU A 334 14.28 5.18 4.35
CA LEU A 334 15.30 4.52 5.15
C LEU A 334 16.67 5.20 5.03
N ASN A 335 17.00 5.69 3.83
CA ASN A 335 18.24 6.41 3.53
C ASN A 335 18.23 7.88 4.01
N GLY A 336 17.30 8.29 4.88
CA GLY A 336 17.20 9.68 5.34
C GLY A 336 16.80 10.66 4.24
N GLY A 337 15.92 10.24 3.33
CA GLY A 337 15.28 11.09 2.34
C GLY A 337 15.98 11.13 0.98
N VAL A 338 16.90 10.19 0.68
CA VAL A 338 17.64 10.18 -0.59
C VAL A 338 17.59 8.81 -1.27
N LEU A 339 17.39 8.80 -2.60
CA LEU A 339 17.55 7.61 -3.44
C LEU A 339 17.91 8.03 -4.89
N PHE A 340 18.63 7.20 -5.63
CA PHE A 340 19.06 7.45 -7.02
C PHE A 340 19.72 8.81 -7.24
N GLY A 341 20.40 9.34 -6.22
CA GLY A 341 21.03 10.66 -6.27
C GLY A 341 20.07 11.84 -6.04
N HIS A 342 18.76 11.60 -5.89
CA HIS A 342 17.77 12.64 -5.63
C HIS A 342 17.43 12.74 -4.14
N ARG A 343 17.52 13.95 -3.58
CA ARG A 343 17.05 14.25 -2.23
C ARG A 343 15.62 14.72 -2.28
N ILE A 344 14.75 13.96 -1.64
CA ILE A 344 13.32 14.25 -1.50
C ILE A 344 13.05 14.98 -0.18
N LEU A 345 13.72 14.55 0.90
CA LEU A 345 13.62 15.13 2.24
C LEU A 345 15.02 15.19 2.89
N SER A 346 15.19 16.06 3.86
CA SER A 346 16.33 16.01 4.77
C SER A 346 16.18 14.85 5.78
N PRO A 347 17.30 14.38 6.39
CA PRO A 347 17.23 13.40 7.46
C PRO A 347 16.36 13.85 8.64
N ASP A 348 16.37 15.14 8.98
CA ASP A 348 15.57 15.72 10.06
C ASP A 348 14.08 15.67 9.75
N SER A 349 13.70 15.93 8.50
CA SER A 349 12.31 15.80 8.05
C SER A 349 11.81 14.36 8.12
N VAL A 350 12.64 13.39 7.73
CA VAL A 350 12.31 11.96 7.89
C VAL A 350 12.20 11.59 9.38
N ALA A 351 13.12 12.07 10.22
CA ALA A 351 13.07 11.84 11.66
C ALA A 351 11.79 12.44 12.28
N MET A 352 11.42 13.66 11.87
CA MET A 352 10.18 14.32 12.30
C MET A 352 8.95 13.49 11.87
N MET A 353 8.93 12.99 10.63
CA MET A 353 7.81 12.20 10.10
C MET A 353 7.58 10.92 10.90
N ARG A 354 8.65 10.20 11.30
CA ARG A 354 8.56 8.94 12.03
C ARG A 354 8.58 9.07 13.57
N LYS A 355 8.72 10.28 14.12
CA LYS A 355 8.61 10.52 15.57
C LYS A 355 7.17 10.27 16.03
N ASN A 356 6.99 9.68 17.22
CA ASN A 356 5.66 9.59 17.81
C ASN A 356 5.14 11.01 18.13
N GLN A 357 4.17 11.46 17.36
CA GLN A 357 3.59 12.80 17.40
C GLN A 357 2.37 12.92 18.33
N VAL A 358 1.86 11.79 18.82
CA VAL A 358 0.56 11.73 19.51
C VAL A 358 0.65 11.17 20.93
N ARG A 359 1.86 11.01 21.46
CA ARG A 359 2.09 10.44 22.79
C ARG A 359 1.35 9.09 22.92
N GLU A 360 0.51 8.93 23.93
CA GLU A 360 -0.23 7.71 24.20
C GLU A 360 -1.59 7.61 23.46
N LEU A 361 -2.02 8.67 22.80
CA LEU A 361 -3.33 8.68 22.13
C LEU A 361 -3.51 7.55 21.11
N TYR A 362 -2.42 7.13 20.46
CA TYR A 362 -2.47 6.01 19.52
C TYR A 362 -2.50 4.66 20.23
N SER A 363 -1.58 4.42 21.16
CA SER A 363 -1.48 3.14 21.88
C SER A 363 -2.71 2.86 22.76
N ALA A 364 -3.33 3.89 23.32
CA ALA A 364 -4.58 3.80 24.07
C ALA A 364 -5.81 3.65 23.18
N GLY A 365 -5.68 3.90 21.87
CA GLY A 365 -6.78 3.83 20.91
C GLY A 365 -7.10 2.39 20.46
N LYS A 366 -8.29 2.21 19.88
CA LYS A 366 -8.78 0.89 19.38
C LYS A 366 -7.88 0.20 18.35
N LYS A 367 -7.04 0.94 17.62
CA LYS A 367 -6.14 0.41 16.58
C LYS A 367 -4.68 0.36 17.00
N GLY A 368 -4.32 1.13 18.02
CA GLY A 368 -2.98 1.10 18.57
C GLY A 368 -2.77 -0.12 19.45
N LYS A 369 -1.52 -0.47 19.62
CA LYS A 369 -1.07 -1.45 20.59
C LYS A 369 -0.07 -0.79 21.51
N LYS A 370 0.03 -1.30 22.74
CA LYS A 370 1.11 -0.93 23.64
C LYS A 370 2.45 -1.09 22.88
N GLY A 371 3.43 -0.28 23.15
CA GLY A 371 4.70 -0.29 22.42
C GLY A 371 4.65 0.32 21.01
N THR A 372 3.51 0.89 20.58
CA THR A 372 3.38 1.56 19.28
C THR A 372 3.03 3.03 19.42
N GLY A 373 3.46 3.83 18.44
CA GLY A 373 3.14 5.26 18.31
C GLY A 373 2.63 5.59 16.91
N PHE A 374 2.33 6.88 16.69
CA PHE A 374 1.92 7.37 15.38
C PHE A 374 2.64 8.67 15.05
N GLY A 375 3.29 8.68 13.89
CA GLY A 375 3.96 9.84 13.33
C GLY A 375 3.06 10.57 12.34
N TYR A 376 3.66 11.26 11.38
CA TYR A 376 2.90 11.86 10.28
C TYR A 376 2.59 10.78 9.24
N THR A 377 1.34 10.30 9.27
CA THR A 377 0.74 9.28 8.40
C THR A 377 1.30 7.85 8.51
N VAL A 378 2.20 7.58 9.44
CA VAL A 378 2.82 6.28 9.68
C VAL A 378 2.65 5.81 11.12
N ALA A 379 2.40 4.52 11.32
CA ALA A 379 2.56 3.90 12.63
C ALA A 379 4.05 3.63 12.89
N VAL A 380 4.45 3.71 14.15
CA VAL A 380 5.85 3.56 14.57
C VAL A 380 5.94 2.49 15.65
N THR A 381 6.89 1.57 15.54
CA THR A 381 7.24 0.63 16.60
C THR A 381 8.15 1.32 17.59
N LEU A 382 7.69 1.53 18.81
CA LEU A 382 8.46 2.18 19.89
C LEU A 382 9.21 1.15 20.73
N GLU A 383 8.48 0.10 21.16
CA GLU A 383 9.00 -1.01 21.93
C GLU A 383 8.50 -2.33 21.29
N PRO A 384 9.35 -3.03 20.52
CA PRO A 384 8.99 -4.21 19.72
C PRO A 384 8.31 -5.32 20.52
N GLU A 385 8.81 -5.63 21.72
CA GLU A 385 8.25 -6.68 22.58
C GLU A 385 6.81 -6.36 22.97
N GLU A 386 6.55 -5.12 23.43
CA GLU A 386 5.20 -4.68 23.78
C GLU A 386 4.27 -4.55 22.58
N ALA A 387 4.80 -4.12 21.44
CA ALA A 387 4.07 -4.02 20.18
C ALA A 387 3.61 -5.39 19.65
N GLY A 388 4.32 -6.45 20.04
CA GLY A 388 4.05 -7.81 19.59
C GLY A 388 4.10 -7.93 18.06
N ASN A 389 5.01 -7.17 17.45
CA ASN A 389 5.37 -7.28 16.04
C ASN A 389 6.83 -7.73 15.95
N HIS A 390 7.23 -8.20 14.76
CA HIS A 390 8.58 -8.70 14.52
C HIS A 390 9.46 -7.67 13.80
N ARG A 391 9.26 -6.38 14.11
CA ARG A 391 9.99 -5.26 13.52
C ARG A 391 10.94 -4.66 14.53
N GLY A 392 12.03 -4.10 14.08
CA GLY A 392 12.98 -3.40 14.91
C GLY A 392 12.40 -2.11 15.51
N LYS A 393 13.06 -1.60 16.55
CA LYS A 393 12.72 -0.33 17.17
C LYS A 393 12.83 0.82 16.17
N GLY A 394 11.84 1.70 16.19
CA GLY A 394 11.77 2.82 15.26
C GLY A 394 11.30 2.45 13.85
N SER A 395 10.90 1.20 13.58
CA SER A 395 10.28 0.81 12.31
C SER A 395 8.99 1.59 12.08
N TYR A 396 8.76 2.03 10.85
CA TYR A 396 7.60 2.84 10.51
C TYR A 396 7.05 2.53 9.13
N GLY A 397 5.73 2.62 9.00
CA GLY A 397 5.02 2.35 7.76
C GLY A 397 3.52 2.31 7.96
N TRP A 398 2.80 1.95 6.91
CA TRP A 398 1.34 1.80 6.94
C TRP A 398 0.86 0.80 5.89
N GLY A 399 -0.34 0.29 6.08
CA GLY A 399 -0.95 -0.69 5.19
C GLY A 399 -2.25 -0.23 4.55
N GLY A 400 -2.64 -0.91 3.48
CA GLY A 400 -3.86 -0.69 2.72
C GLY A 400 -4.97 -1.70 3.03
N ALA A 401 -6.22 -1.27 2.87
CA ALA A 401 -7.40 -2.09 3.14
C ALA A 401 -7.48 -3.36 2.28
N PHE A 402 -6.77 -3.42 1.17
CA PHE A 402 -6.71 -4.60 0.30
C PHE A 402 -5.59 -5.58 0.67
N GLY A 403 -4.81 -5.29 1.72
CA GLY A 403 -3.73 -6.18 2.19
C GLY A 403 -2.33 -5.76 1.72
N THR A 404 -2.18 -4.59 1.11
CA THR A 404 -0.86 -4.00 0.90
C THR A 404 -0.26 -3.57 2.24
N MET A 405 1.03 -3.82 2.46
CA MET A 405 1.79 -3.44 3.65
C MET A 405 3.22 -3.11 3.26
N SER A 406 3.76 -2.05 3.84
CA SER A 406 5.17 -1.70 3.65
C SER A 406 5.70 -0.98 4.88
N TRP A 407 6.99 -1.18 5.16
CA TRP A 407 7.66 -0.47 6.24
C TRP A 407 9.16 -0.33 5.99
N SER A 408 9.73 0.68 6.61
CA SER A 408 11.18 0.88 6.77
C SER A 408 11.56 0.57 8.21
N ASP A 409 12.62 -0.19 8.40
CA ASP A 409 13.15 -0.63 9.69
C ASP A 409 14.58 -0.13 9.85
N PRO A 410 14.79 1.00 10.52
CA PRO A 410 16.11 1.57 10.68
C PRO A 410 17.06 0.75 11.55
N GLU A 411 16.55 0.01 12.53
CA GLU A 411 17.36 -0.83 13.43
C GLU A 411 18.00 -1.98 12.67
N ASN A 412 17.24 -2.58 11.74
CA ASN A 412 17.69 -3.73 10.96
C ASN A 412 18.18 -3.34 9.54
N GLU A 413 18.21 -2.04 9.21
CA GLU A 413 18.54 -1.52 7.87
C GLU A 413 17.70 -2.18 6.76
N LEU A 414 16.40 -2.36 7.02
CA LEU A 414 15.52 -3.23 6.24
C LEU A 414 14.33 -2.45 5.64
N VAL A 415 13.99 -2.78 4.42
CA VAL A 415 12.71 -2.40 3.78
C VAL A 415 11.97 -3.66 3.40
N VAL A 416 10.68 -3.69 3.72
CA VAL A 416 9.79 -4.80 3.33
C VAL A 416 8.55 -4.24 2.67
N VAL A 417 8.18 -4.83 1.55
CA VAL A 417 6.95 -4.53 0.81
C VAL A 417 6.19 -5.84 0.56
N ILE A 418 4.94 -5.87 0.96
CA ILE A 418 4.03 -7.00 0.77
C ILE A 418 2.80 -6.50 0.04
N MET A 419 2.52 -7.06 -1.13
CA MET A 419 1.38 -6.70 -1.95
C MET A 419 0.40 -7.85 -2.06
N PHE A 420 -0.72 -7.74 -1.35
CA PHE A 420 -1.91 -8.54 -1.58
C PHE A 420 -3.00 -7.69 -2.21
N GLN A 421 -4.03 -8.34 -2.72
CA GLN A 421 -5.25 -7.65 -3.16
C GLN A 421 -6.50 -8.12 -2.40
N GLN A 422 -6.29 -8.81 -1.30
CA GLN A 422 -7.29 -9.15 -0.30
C GLN A 422 -6.64 -9.19 1.08
N PRO A 423 -7.29 -8.66 2.13
CA PRO A 423 -6.69 -8.62 3.46
C PRO A 423 -6.62 -10.01 4.06
N HIS A 424 -5.43 -10.47 4.39
CA HIS A 424 -5.21 -11.72 5.12
C HIS A 424 -4.17 -11.52 6.23
N GLY A 425 -4.67 -11.11 7.40
CA GLY A 425 -3.82 -10.68 8.52
C GLY A 425 -2.93 -11.79 9.09
N TYR A 426 -3.33 -13.07 8.94
CA TYR A 426 -2.48 -14.19 9.35
C TYR A 426 -1.21 -14.23 8.48
N THR A 427 -1.36 -14.26 7.15
CA THR A 427 -0.22 -14.31 6.23
C THR A 427 0.70 -13.09 6.37
N LEU A 428 0.14 -11.89 6.56
CA LEU A 428 0.95 -10.70 6.81
C LEU A 428 1.84 -10.84 8.04
N ARG A 429 1.30 -11.33 9.16
CA ARG A 429 2.08 -11.54 10.39
C ARG A 429 3.10 -12.67 10.25
N GLU A 430 2.77 -13.72 9.53
CA GLU A 430 3.70 -14.83 9.30
C GLU A 430 4.89 -14.38 8.45
N ILE A 431 4.65 -13.61 7.36
CA ILE A 431 5.73 -13.04 6.55
C ILE A 431 6.61 -12.10 7.41
N GLU A 432 6.00 -11.25 8.22
CA GLU A 432 6.72 -10.34 9.11
C GLU A 432 7.66 -11.09 10.06
N LYS A 433 7.18 -12.20 10.64
CA LYS A 433 7.97 -13.09 11.50
C LYS A 433 9.09 -13.79 10.72
N LEU A 434 8.81 -14.33 9.54
CA LEU A 434 9.80 -15.02 8.70
C LEU A 434 10.91 -14.08 8.23
N VAL A 435 10.59 -12.84 7.86
CA VAL A 435 11.58 -11.81 7.53
C VAL A 435 12.50 -11.55 8.72
N SER A 436 11.96 -11.38 9.93
CA SER A 436 12.76 -11.20 11.14
C SER A 436 13.65 -12.39 11.44
N GLN A 437 13.16 -13.62 11.24
CA GLN A 437 13.92 -14.86 11.45
C GLN A 437 15.00 -15.10 10.38
N ALA A 438 14.90 -14.48 9.22
CA ALA A 438 15.91 -14.59 8.19
C ALA A 438 17.15 -13.73 8.47
N ILE A 439 17.10 -12.79 9.43
CA ILE A 439 18.23 -11.94 9.82
C ILE A 439 19.20 -12.77 10.65
N ILE A 440 20.48 -12.81 10.23
CA ILE A 440 21.59 -13.38 11.00
C ILE A 440 21.94 -12.36 12.10
N LYS A 441 21.87 -12.81 13.36
CA LYS A 441 22.19 -11.97 14.54
C LYS A 441 23.66 -12.06 14.89
#